data_5cda2dd98fe720988fe4b192b0e27b33
#
_entry.id   5cda2dd98fe720988fe4b192b0e27b33
#
_cell.length_a   1.000
_cell.length_b   1.000
_cell.length_c   1.000
_cell.angle_alpha   90.00
_cell.angle_beta   90.00
_cell.angle_gamma   90.00
#
_symmetry.space_group_name_H-M   'P 1'
#
loop_
_entity.id
_entity.type
_entity.pdbx_description
1 polymer ?
#
loop_
_entity_poly.entity_id
_entity_poly.type
_entity_poly.pdbx_seq_one_letter_code
_entity_poly.pdbx_strand_id
1 'polypeptide(L)'
;CGVGTIGIFLSKYVKEVRGIDNNKEAIQNANENVKLNGINNAKFYSGNILSYINKWENEGFIPDVLVVDPPRTGLELRLLNYLQTNPVKKIIYVSCNPSTLAKNCNHLQKKYHILAIQPLDMFPNTSNVEAIAVLYRK
;
A
#
# COMPACT_ATOMS: atom_id res chain seq x y z
N CYS A 1 4.69 4.79 2.37
CA CYS A 1 3.63 5.09 3.37
C CYS A 1 3.82 6.49 4.00
N GLY A 2 4.91 7.16 3.66
CA GLY A 2 5.19 8.52 4.13
C GLY A 2 5.09 8.66 5.65
N VAL A 3 4.45 9.73 6.10
CA VAL A 3 4.24 10.03 7.53
C VAL A 3 3.09 9.23 8.17
N GLY A 4 2.65 8.15 7.54
CA GLY A 4 1.71 7.20 8.10
C GLY A 4 0.23 7.56 7.95
N THR A 5 -0.13 8.60 7.21
CA THR A 5 -1.50 9.16 7.16
C THR A 5 -2.57 8.11 6.87
N ILE A 6 -2.39 7.30 5.81
CA ILE A 6 -3.35 6.25 5.44
C ILE A 6 -3.45 5.18 6.53
N GLY A 7 -2.30 4.70 7.03
CA GLY A 7 -2.25 3.66 8.05
C GLY A 7 -2.86 4.12 9.38
N ILE A 8 -2.57 5.34 9.80
CA ILE A 8 -3.13 5.97 11.00
C ILE A 8 -4.66 6.10 10.88
N PHE A 9 -5.15 6.56 9.74
CA PHE A 9 -6.60 6.64 9.48
C PHE A 9 -7.26 5.27 9.55
N LEU A 10 -6.65 4.26 8.91
CA LEU A 10 -7.19 2.91 8.85
C LEU A 10 -7.10 2.14 10.18
N SER A 11 -6.22 2.55 11.10
CA SER A 11 -6.04 1.88 12.40
C SER A 11 -7.34 1.74 13.20
N LYS A 12 -8.30 2.65 13.01
CA LYS A 12 -9.61 2.62 13.65
C LYS A 12 -10.52 1.48 13.18
N TYR A 13 -10.24 0.91 12.03
CA TYR A 13 -11.12 -0.05 11.34
C TYR A 13 -10.50 -1.45 11.23
N VAL A 14 -9.26 -1.63 11.69
CA VAL A 14 -8.51 -2.87 11.53
C VAL A 14 -7.84 -3.28 12.85
N LYS A 15 -7.52 -4.56 12.96
CA LYS A 15 -6.87 -5.12 14.17
C LYS A 15 -5.44 -4.61 14.34
N GLU A 16 -4.69 -4.53 13.26
CA GLU A 16 -3.28 -4.13 13.25
C GLU A 16 -2.90 -3.46 11.93
N VAL A 17 -2.04 -2.46 12.00
CA VAL A 17 -1.43 -1.79 10.85
C VAL A 17 0.08 -1.89 10.93
N ARG A 18 0.71 -2.34 9.85
CA ARG A 18 2.16 -2.26 9.65
C ARG A 18 2.46 -1.47 8.39
N GLY A 19 3.16 -0.36 8.50
CA GLY A 19 3.56 0.46 7.38
C GLY A 19 5.06 0.38 7.11
N ILE A 20 5.46 0.51 5.85
CA ILE A 20 6.87 0.48 5.43
C ILE A 20 7.13 1.63 4.47
N ASP A 21 8.26 2.29 4.67
CA ASP A 21 8.80 3.29 3.75
C ASP A 21 10.32 3.28 3.79
N ASN A 22 10.96 3.64 2.68
CA ASN A 22 12.42 3.76 2.62
C ASN A 22 12.93 5.03 3.30
N ASN A 23 12.08 6.05 3.46
CA ASN A 23 12.43 7.32 4.08
C ASN A 23 12.38 7.21 5.61
N LYS A 24 13.56 7.20 6.24
CA LYS A 24 13.70 7.07 7.70
C LYS A 24 13.04 8.21 8.48
N GLU A 25 13.15 9.45 7.99
CA GLU A 25 12.58 10.63 8.64
C GLU A 25 11.05 10.57 8.59
N ALA A 26 10.47 10.21 7.44
CA ALA A 26 9.03 10.01 7.32
C ALA A 26 8.52 8.93 8.28
N ILE A 27 9.25 7.83 8.46
CA ILE A 27 8.90 6.76 9.41
C ILE A 27 9.01 7.21 10.86
N GLN A 28 10.02 8.02 11.20
CA GLN A 28 10.11 8.60 12.54
C GLN A 28 8.87 9.46 12.82
N ASN A 29 8.53 10.37 11.91
CA ASN A 29 7.33 11.21 12.02
C ASN A 29 6.04 10.39 12.08
N ALA A 30 5.94 9.30 11.30
CA ALA A 30 4.79 8.39 11.34
C ALA A 30 4.61 7.77 12.74
N ASN A 31 5.69 7.28 13.35
CA ASN A 31 5.62 6.71 14.69
C ASN A 31 5.39 7.76 15.80
N GLU A 32 5.86 8.98 15.61
CA GLU A 32 5.51 10.11 16.48
C GLU A 32 4.02 10.46 16.39
N ASN A 33 3.48 10.52 15.16
CA ASN A 33 2.05 10.73 14.94
C ASN A 33 1.18 9.64 15.58
N VAL A 34 1.60 8.38 15.54
CA VAL A 34 0.94 7.26 16.24
C VAL A 34 0.85 7.55 17.73
N LYS A 35 1.97 7.95 18.36
CA LYS A 35 2.02 8.27 19.80
C LYS A 35 1.15 9.47 20.14
N LEU A 36 1.26 10.56 19.37
CA LEU A 36 0.50 11.79 19.60
C LEU A 36 -1.03 11.58 19.52
N ASN A 37 -1.46 10.63 18.66
CA ASN A 37 -2.87 10.29 18.51
C ASN A 37 -3.33 9.13 19.42
N GLY A 38 -2.49 8.64 20.32
CA GLY A 38 -2.84 7.56 21.26
C GLY A 38 -3.18 6.23 20.57
N ILE A 39 -2.61 5.97 19.38
CA ILE A 39 -2.85 4.76 18.59
C ILE A 39 -1.90 3.67 19.08
N ASN A 40 -2.42 2.48 19.37
CA ASN A 40 -1.65 1.35 19.92
C ASN A 40 -1.53 0.14 18.97
N ASN A 41 -2.24 0.17 17.85
CA ASN A 41 -2.32 -0.93 16.88
C ASN A 41 -1.69 -0.60 15.52
N ALA A 42 -0.89 0.46 15.42
CA ALA A 42 -0.17 0.84 14.21
C ALA A 42 1.33 1.01 14.48
N LYS A 43 2.16 0.48 13.60
CA LYS A 43 3.62 0.62 13.67
C LYS A 43 4.22 0.75 12.28
N PHE A 44 5.21 1.63 12.17
CA PHE A 44 5.86 1.96 10.90
C PHE A 44 7.36 1.62 10.94
N TYR A 45 7.87 1.10 9.82
CA TYR A 45 9.21 0.55 9.70
C TYR A 45 9.95 1.14 8.50
N SER A 46 11.22 1.48 8.68
CA SER A 46 12.05 1.98 7.59
C SER A 46 12.79 0.84 6.91
N GLY A 47 12.63 0.70 5.60
CA GLY A 47 13.36 -0.27 4.80
C GLY A 47 12.62 -0.80 3.58
N ASN A 48 13.16 -1.88 3.02
CA ASN A 48 12.58 -2.52 1.83
C ASN A 48 11.36 -3.38 2.19
N ILE A 49 10.28 -3.23 1.42
CA ILE A 49 9.01 -3.92 1.65
C ILE A 49 9.14 -5.44 1.63
N LEU A 50 9.89 -6.02 0.67
CA LEU A 50 10.03 -7.47 0.55
C LEU A 50 10.78 -8.09 1.72
N SER A 51 11.78 -7.39 2.25
CA SER A 51 12.51 -7.84 3.43
C SER A 51 11.60 -7.92 4.66
N TYR A 52 10.73 -6.92 4.84
CA TYR A 52 9.79 -6.92 5.96
C TYR A 52 8.66 -7.92 5.79
N ILE A 53 8.11 -8.07 4.59
CA ILE A 53 7.05 -9.06 4.33
C ILE A 53 7.57 -10.47 4.65
N ASN A 54 8.73 -10.86 4.14
CA ASN A 54 9.32 -12.16 4.42
C ASN A 54 9.57 -12.38 5.93
N LYS A 55 10.06 -11.33 6.63
CA LYS A 55 10.25 -11.37 8.09
C LYS A 55 8.91 -11.60 8.80
N TRP A 56 7.88 -10.85 8.44
CA TRP A 56 6.57 -10.93 9.07
C TRP A 56 5.86 -12.27 8.80
N GLU A 57 6.00 -12.83 7.60
CA GLU A 57 5.49 -14.17 7.29
C GLU A 57 6.13 -15.23 8.20
N ASN A 58 7.46 -15.15 8.41
CA ASN A 58 8.16 -16.03 9.34
C ASN A 58 7.72 -15.85 10.80
N GLU A 59 7.23 -14.67 11.16
CA GLU A 59 6.63 -14.36 12.47
C GLU A 59 5.14 -14.75 12.55
N GLY A 60 4.56 -15.31 11.47
CA GLY A 60 3.15 -15.69 11.39
C GLY A 60 2.20 -14.53 11.09
N PHE A 61 2.71 -13.35 10.75
CA PHE A 61 1.88 -12.21 10.32
C PHE A 61 1.67 -12.23 8.81
N ILE A 62 0.43 -12.47 8.40
CA ILE A 62 -0.01 -12.43 7.00
C ILE A 62 -1.07 -11.32 6.88
N PRO A 63 -0.83 -10.26 6.09
CA PRO A 63 -1.79 -9.19 5.95
C PRO A 63 -3.01 -9.66 5.15
N ASP A 64 -4.21 -9.29 5.59
CA ASP A 64 -5.44 -9.48 4.81
C ASP A 64 -5.54 -8.47 3.67
N VAL A 65 -5.06 -7.25 3.91
CA VAL A 65 -5.12 -6.14 2.97
C VAL A 65 -3.75 -5.50 2.81
N LEU A 66 -3.32 -5.34 1.59
CA LEU A 66 -2.15 -4.55 1.21
C LEU A 66 -2.61 -3.22 0.62
N VAL A 67 -2.23 -2.11 1.23
CA VAL A 67 -2.43 -0.77 0.66
C VAL A 67 -1.12 -0.28 0.09
N VAL A 68 -1.11 0.10 -1.18
CA VAL A 68 0.08 0.64 -1.86
C VAL A 68 -0.20 2.01 -2.46
N ASP A 69 0.76 2.90 -2.33
CA ASP A 69 0.78 4.25 -2.89
C ASP A 69 2.18 4.50 -3.47
N PRO A 70 2.48 3.91 -4.63
CA PRO A 70 3.81 4.00 -5.22
C PRO A 70 4.04 5.34 -5.93
N PRO A 71 5.31 5.68 -6.24
CA PRO A 71 5.63 6.82 -7.09
C PRO A 71 5.05 6.66 -8.51
N ARG A 72 5.18 7.70 -9.34
CA ARG A 72 4.66 7.73 -10.74
C ARG A 72 5.10 6.56 -11.61
N THR A 73 6.21 5.92 -11.28
CA THR A 73 6.74 4.73 -11.97
C THR A 73 5.95 3.45 -11.69
N GLY A 74 5.07 3.47 -10.68
CA GLY A 74 4.30 2.31 -10.24
C GLY A 74 5.08 1.40 -9.28
N LEU A 75 4.55 0.20 -9.05
CA LEU A 75 5.17 -0.81 -8.21
C LEU A 75 6.39 -1.44 -8.90
N GLU A 76 7.42 -1.73 -8.10
CA GLU A 76 8.58 -2.48 -8.56
C GLU A 76 8.19 -3.88 -9.04
N LEU A 77 8.84 -4.32 -10.12
CA LEU A 77 8.58 -5.65 -10.71
C LEU A 77 8.76 -6.80 -9.70
N ARG A 78 9.73 -6.65 -8.77
CA ARG A 78 9.96 -7.65 -7.72
C ARG A 78 8.75 -7.81 -6.81
N LEU A 79 8.10 -6.71 -6.41
CA LEU A 79 6.88 -6.76 -5.60
C LEU A 79 5.71 -7.33 -6.39
N LEU A 80 5.55 -6.94 -7.67
CA LEU A 80 4.51 -7.48 -8.54
C LEU A 80 4.65 -9.02 -8.69
N ASN A 81 5.86 -9.52 -8.90
CA ASN A 81 6.13 -10.95 -9.00
C ASN A 81 5.89 -11.68 -7.68
N TYR A 82 6.29 -11.07 -6.56
CA TYR A 82 6.00 -11.61 -5.23
C TYR A 82 4.50 -11.78 -5.00
N LEU A 83 3.70 -10.78 -5.34
CA LEU A 83 2.23 -10.82 -5.20
C LEU A 83 1.55 -11.85 -6.10
N GLN A 84 2.20 -12.31 -7.17
CA GLN A 84 1.69 -13.40 -8.00
C GLN A 84 1.93 -14.77 -7.37
N THR A 85 3.02 -14.95 -6.63
CA THR A 85 3.36 -16.21 -5.96
C THR A 85 2.76 -16.30 -4.56
N ASN A 86 2.64 -15.16 -3.86
CA ASN A 86 2.14 -15.04 -2.50
C ASN A 86 0.98 -14.02 -2.44
N PRO A 87 -0.18 -14.35 -3.01
CA PRO A 87 -1.25 -13.38 -3.14
C PRO A 87 -1.92 -13.09 -1.80
N VAL A 88 -1.93 -11.81 -1.38
CA VAL A 88 -2.77 -11.32 -0.28
C VAL A 88 -4.24 -11.29 -0.68
N LYS A 89 -5.17 -11.32 0.27
CA LYS A 89 -6.61 -11.37 -0.04
C LYS A 89 -7.08 -10.16 -0.85
N LYS A 90 -6.58 -8.96 -0.52
CA LYS A 90 -7.05 -7.71 -1.11
C LYS A 90 -5.89 -6.74 -1.30
N ILE A 91 -5.86 -6.05 -2.44
CA ILE A 91 -4.97 -4.92 -2.67
C ILE A 91 -5.81 -3.66 -2.89
N ILE A 92 -5.45 -2.59 -2.22
CA ILE A 92 -5.92 -1.23 -2.48
C ILE A 92 -4.73 -0.47 -3.05
N TYR A 93 -4.85 -0.05 -4.30
CA TYR A 93 -3.79 0.63 -5.04
C TYR A 93 -4.18 2.09 -5.26
N VAL A 94 -3.51 3.01 -4.58
CA VAL A 94 -3.62 4.44 -4.82
C VAL A 94 -2.57 4.82 -5.87
N SER A 95 -2.94 5.60 -6.87
CA SER A 95 -2.04 5.93 -7.98
C SER A 95 -2.21 7.36 -8.44
N CYS A 96 -1.10 8.06 -8.60
CA CYS A 96 -1.03 9.37 -9.26
C CYS A 96 -0.75 9.27 -10.78
N ASN A 97 -0.70 8.05 -11.34
CA ASN A 97 -0.45 7.82 -12.76
C ASN A 97 -1.29 6.66 -13.31
N PRO A 98 -2.41 6.95 -14.00
CA PRO A 98 -3.29 5.93 -14.55
C PRO A 98 -2.61 4.96 -15.52
N SER A 99 -1.61 5.40 -16.28
CA SER A 99 -0.91 4.54 -17.24
C SER A 99 -0.08 3.45 -16.54
N THR A 100 0.63 3.80 -15.47
CA THR A 100 1.38 2.81 -14.69
C THR A 100 0.46 1.94 -13.86
N LEU A 101 -0.65 2.48 -13.35
CA LEU A 101 -1.70 1.70 -12.70
C LEU A 101 -2.23 0.60 -13.64
N ALA A 102 -2.59 0.96 -14.88
CA ALA A 102 -3.09 0.02 -15.87
C ALA A 102 -2.08 -1.12 -16.15
N LYS A 103 -0.79 -0.78 -16.32
CA LYS A 103 0.28 -1.78 -16.52
C LYS A 103 0.42 -2.72 -15.32
N ASN A 104 0.41 -2.18 -14.10
CA ASN A 104 0.51 -2.99 -12.88
C ASN A 104 -0.73 -3.86 -12.66
N CYS A 105 -1.94 -3.33 -12.92
CA CYS A 105 -3.17 -4.09 -12.89
C CYS A 105 -3.18 -5.24 -13.91
N ASN A 106 -2.70 -4.98 -15.14
CA ASN A 106 -2.54 -6.02 -16.15
C ASN A 106 -1.61 -7.15 -15.69
N HIS A 107 -0.54 -6.83 -14.98
CA HIS A 107 0.37 -7.82 -14.39
C HIS A 107 -0.32 -8.63 -13.27
N LEU A 108 -1.04 -7.93 -12.38
CA LEU A 108 -1.70 -8.54 -11.22
C LEU A 108 -2.96 -9.34 -11.58
N GLN A 109 -3.63 -9.07 -12.70
CA GLN A 109 -4.87 -9.74 -13.10
C GLN A 109 -4.74 -11.26 -13.28
N LYS A 110 -3.52 -11.79 -13.40
CA LYS A 110 -3.26 -13.25 -13.41
C LYS A 110 -3.74 -13.93 -12.11
N LYS A 111 -3.65 -13.22 -10.97
CA LYS A 111 -4.00 -13.73 -9.63
C LYS A 111 -5.10 -12.92 -8.93
N TYR A 112 -5.50 -11.79 -9.49
CA TYR A 112 -6.48 -10.89 -8.90
C TYR A 112 -7.60 -10.55 -9.88
N HIS A 113 -8.81 -10.39 -9.35
CA HIS A 113 -9.89 -9.70 -10.03
C HIS A 113 -9.81 -8.21 -9.70
N ILE A 114 -9.89 -7.36 -10.72
CA ILE A 114 -10.03 -5.91 -10.53
C ILE A 114 -11.52 -5.66 -10.28
N LEU A 115 -11.86 -5.32 -9.04
CA LEU A 115 -13.25 -5.08 -8.65
C LEU A 115 -13.72 -3.69 -9.05
N ALA A 116 -12.89 -2.69 -8.87
CA ALA A 116 -13.22 -1.30 -9.17
C ALA A 116 -11.95 -0.49 -9.46
N ILE A 117 -12.08 0.51 -10.30
CA ILE A 117 -11.11 1.59 -10.49
C ILE A 117 -11.89 2.89 -10.38
N GLN A 118 -11.59 3.70 -9.36
CA GLN A 118 -12.23 4.98 -9.10
C GLN A 118 -11.24 6.10 -9.38
N PRO A 119 -11.43 6.91 -10.44
CA PRO A 119 -10.67 8.14 -10.63
C PRO A 119 -11.12 9.20 -9.62
N LEU A 120 -10.18 10.04 -9.20
CA LEU A 120 -10.38 11.13 -8.28
C LEU A 120 -9.77 12.40 -8.85
N ASP A 121 -10.55 13.46 -8.96
CA ASP A 121 -10.08 14.79 -9.37
C ASP A 121 -9.59 15.56 -8.13
N MET A 122 -8.37 15.29 -7.71
CA MET A 122 -7.73 15.97 -6.57
C MET A 122 -6.98 17.25 -6.98
N PHE A 123 -6.73 17.42 -8.27
CA PHE A 123 -5.99 18.55 -8.83
C PHE A 123 -6.76 19.15 -10.00
N PRO A 124 -7.91 19.81 -9.74
CA PRO A 124 -8.76 20.37 -10.79
C PRO A 124 -7.99 21.36 -11.66
N ASN A 125 -8.32 21.39 -12.96
CA ASN A 125 -7.63 22.17 -14.00
C ASN A 125 -6.17 21.77 -14.28
N THR A 126 -5.76 20.57 -13.90
CA THR A 126 -4.47 19.98 -14.28
C THR A 126 -4.67 18.66 -15.02
N SER A 127 -3.63 18.14 -15.67
CA SER A 127 -3.62 16.80 -16.28
C SER A 127 -3.39 15.67 -15.27
N ASN A 128 -3.27 15.97 -13.99
CA ASN A 128 -3.00 15.00 -12.95
C ASN A 128 -4.32 14.36 -12.50
N VAL A 129 -4.40 13.05 -12.64
CA VAL A 129 -5.54 12.24 -12.18
C VAL A 129 -5.03 11.25 -11.14
N GLU A 130 -5.62 11.29 -9.96
CA GLU A 130 -5.47 10.23 -8.97
C GLU A 130 -6.50 9.12 -9.26
N ALA A 131 -6.13 7.89 -8.97
CA ALA A 131 -7.04 6.76 -9.11
C ALA A 131 -6.82 5.75 -7.99
N ILE A 132 -7.91 5.16 -7.51
CA ILE A 132 -7.87 4.05 -6.56
C ILE A 132 -8.38 2.80 -7.25
N ALA A 133 -7.57 1.75 -7.29
CA ALA A 133 -7.98 0.44 -7.75
C ALA A 133 -8.11 -0.53 -6.56
N VAL A 134 -9.16 -1.34 -6.59
CA VAL A 134 -9.42 -2.38 -5.60
C VAL A 134 -9.34 -3.73 -6.30
N LEU A 135 -8.44 -4.59 -5.82
CA LEU A 135 -8.21 -5.91 -6.39
C LEU A 135 -8.42 -6.98 -5.32
N TYR A 136 -9.08 -8.07 -5.69
CA TYR A 136 -9.28 -9.25 -4.84
C TYR A 136 -8.63 -10.47 -5.45
N ARG A 137 -8.02 -11.29 -4.61
CA ARG A 137 -7.47 -12.59 -4.99
C ARG A 137 -8.56 -13.46 -5.62
N LYS A 138 -8.21 -14.10 -6.73
CA LYS A 138 -9.04 -15.15 -7.38
C LYS A 138 -9.19 -16.37 -6.52
#